data_337ea9e8ef589f2f398dfb5e88f727d6
#
_entry.id   337ea9e8ef589f2f398dfb5e88f727d6
#
_cell.length_a   1.000
_cell.length_b   1.000
_cell.length_c   1.000
_cell.angle_alpha   90.00
_cell.angle_beta   90.00
_cell.angle_gamma   90.00
#
_symmetry.space_group_name_H-M   'P 1'
#
loop_
_entity.id
_entity.type
_entity.pdbx_description
1 polymer ?
#
loop_
_entity_poly.entity_id
_entity_poly.type
_entity_poly.pdbx_seq_one_letter_code
_entity_poly.pdbx_strand_id
1 'polypeptide(L)'
;MASTRWAATWLFGTATLSLACVDALRLEPPTPAGTGGAPASSSQTGMGGGGGGAAIACASNSDCPEPTSVCDLVKGECTECLVLADCGLRPGTVCSKGACVCPDSLEYCGPNLCQDLTSSQEHCGKCDHACFGTCAAGACVDAWEPVGKKDAPSPRYQHVAVWTGSKMVVWGGLDNQSPTGSTATGAIYDPVTFSWKATALVGAPTHRHSATAVWTGSEMLVWGGRNAQGQPVGDGARFDLAKNAWSPMSMSGAPTPRSRHSAVWSGTEMIVWGGFDSSNELQYGARYSPSADTWTSIAAQPTPVASRADHCGVWDKNKSLMFLLGGFGDNIDESLIDLYWGNGNVSAGVAYNPQSESWVVLSSLAEPSARSLHTCVFDGQRTLVFGGANGSQDLNSGAAYDPLSGWTSFGGNLPDARRNHTAVWLDTKKVMVVFGGTFNNAPLDTGAVFDSTANLWIKPTPRILSARRGHSAVSTGDRMIVWGGLNNSEGMLRDGGIYTP
;
A
#
# COMPACT_ATOMS: atom_id res chain seq x y z
N MET A 1 -35.13 43.84 19.66
CA MET A 1 -36.31 43.04 19.27
C MET A 1 -35.83 41.58 19.23
N ALA A 2 -36.55 40.73 19.91
CA ALA A 2 -36.10 39.42 20.42
C ALA A 2 -35.72 38.40 19.36
N SER A 3 -34.59 37.75 19.53
CA SER A 3 -34.15 36.53 18.80
C SER A 3 -34.59 35.30 19.57
N THR A 4 -35.47 34.52 19.01
CA THR A 4 -35.90 33.22 19.53
C THR A 4 -34.88 32.14 19.15
N ARG A 5 -34.22 31.56 20.14
CA ARG A 5 -33.41 30.35 20.01
C ARG A 5 -34.32 29.12 20.07
N TRP A 6 -34.19 28.23 19.10
CA TRP A 6 -34.77 26.88 19.15
C TRP A 6 -33.71 25.91 19.66
N ALA A 7 -33.96 25.32 20.82
CA ALA A 7 -33.20 24.20 21.34
C ALA A 7 -33.84 22.89 20.87
N ALA A 8 -33.10 22.07 20.15
CA ALA A 8 -33.50 20.71 19.80
C ALA A 8 -33.00 19.75 20.89
N THR A 9 -33.92 19.20 21.65
CA THR A 9 -33.66 18.16 22.66
C THR A 9 -33.68 16.79 21.99
N TRP A 10 -32.57 16.07 22.03
CA TRP A 10 -32.51 14.67 21.62
C TRP A 10 -32.81 13.77 22.81
N LEU A 11 -33.92 13.02 22.71
CA LEU A 11 -34.29 11.94 23.62
C LEU A 11 -33.47 10.69 23.30
N PHE A 12 -32.67 10.24 24.28
CA PHE A 12 -32.07 8.90 24.25
C PHE A 12 -33.11 7.86 24.65
N GLY A 13 -33.48 7.02 23.69
CA GLY A 13 -34.22 5.79 23.93
C GLY A 13 -33.27 4.64 24.27
N THR A 14 -33.29 4.18 25.52
CA THR A 14 -32.62 2.97 25.97
C THR A 14 -33.40 1.75 25.50
N ALA A 15 -32.88 1.00 24.56
CA ALA A 15 -33.35 -0.33 24.22
C ALA A 15 -32.51 -1.38 24.95
N THR A 16 -33.11 -2.00 25.96
CA THR A 16 -32.59 -3.20 26.64
C THR A 16 -32.80 -4.41 25.73
N LEU A 17 -31.71 -5.00 25.23
CA LEU A 17 -31.75 -6.33 24.61
C LEU A 17 -31.32 -7.37 25.65
N SER A 18 -32.26 -8.29 25.92
CA SER A 18 -32.08 -9.47 26.75
C SER A 18 -31.10 -10.46 26.13
N LEU A 19 -30.12 -10.89 26.94
CA LEU A 19 -29.23 -12.02 26.65
C LEU A 19 -30.07 -13.32 26.62
N ALA A 20 -30.01 -14.03 25.52
CA ALA A 20 -30.34 -15.46 25.48
C ALA A 20 -29.01 -16.23 25.44
N CYS A 21 -28.81 -17.06 26.47
CA CYS A 21 -27.74 -18.04 26.55
C CYS A 21 -27.89 -19.09 25.46
N VAL A 22 -26.84 -19.39 24.71
CA VAL A 22 -26.68 -20.63 23.97
C VAL A 22 -25.43 -21.32 24.50
N ASP A 23 -25.66 -22.57 24.97
CA ASP A 23 -24.67 -23.43 25.59
C ASP A 23 -23.47 -23.72 24.67
N ALA A 24 -22.28 -23.50 25.22
CA ALA A 24 -21.03 -23.96 24.64
C ALA A 24 -20.80 -25.42 24.97
N LEU A 25 -20.84 -26.29 23.97
CA LEU A 25 -20.32 -27.65 24.06
C LEU A 25 -18.80 -27.62 24.21
N ARG A 26 -18.31 -27.86 25.42
CA ARG A 26 -16.92 -28.21 25.72
C ARG A 26 -16.63 -29.63 25.20
N LEU A 27 -15.71 -29.73 24.27
CA LEU A 27 -14.99 -30.97 24.00
C LEU A 27 -13.71 -30.99 24.83
N GLU A 28 -13.63 -31.88 25.78
CA GLU A 28 -12.41 -32.16 26.56
C GLU A 28 -11.42 -32.99 25.73
N PRO A 29 -10.09 -32.79 25.91
CA PRO A 29 -9.08 -33.58 25.25
C PRO A 29 -8.93 -34.95 25.95
N PRO A 30 -8.61 -36.04 25.22
CA PRO A 30 -8.41 -37.36 25.83
C PRO A 30 -7.11 -37.42 26.63
N THR A 31 -7.21 -37.96 27.82
CA THR A 31 -6.09 -38.30 28.72
C THR A 31 -5.22 -39.45 28.16
N PRO A 32 -3.91 -39.45 28.41
CA PRO A 32 -3.04 -40.54 27.98
C PRO A 32 -3.05 -41.71 28.96
N ALA A 33 -3.27 -42.91 28.50
CA ALA A 33 -3.04 -44.14 29.24
C ALA A 33 -1.66 -44.70 28.92
N GLY A 34 -1.02 -45.14 29.92
CA GLY A 34 0.34 -45.32 30.21
C GLY A 34 1.08 -46.59 29.75
N THR A 35 2.33 -46.45 29.84
CA THR A 35 3.43 -47.33 30.25
C THR A 35 3.61 -48.68 29.61
N GLY A 36 4.77 -48.86 29.00
CA GLY A 36 5.38 -50.22 28.81
C GLY A 36 6.63 -50.19 27.95
N GLY A 37 7.79 -50.10 28.59
CA GLY A 37 9.00 -50.88 28.26
C GLY A 37 9.87 -50.42 27.08
N ALA A 38 10.97 -49.74 27.41
CA ALA A 38 12.17 -49.71 26.57
C ALA A 38 12.95 -51.04 26.62
N PRO A 39 13.83 -51.31 25.67
CA PRO A 39 15.19 -50.81 25.83
C PRO A 39 15.90 -50.28 24.58
N ALA A 40 16.90 -49.51 24.89
CA ALA A 40 17.85 -48.69 24.17
C ALA A 40 18.66 -49.39 23.04
N SER A 41 19.04 -48.56 22.11
CA SER A 41 20.36 -48.11 21.64
C SER A 41 20.30 -47.91 20.13
N SER A 42 20.86 -46.91 19.51
CA SER A 42 22.06 -46.16 19.63
C SER A 42 22.01 -44.98 18.67
N SER A 43 22.60 -43.89 19.11
CA SER A 43 22.92 -42.69 18.35
C SER A 43 23.61 -42.97 17.01
N GLN A 44 23.18 -42.19 15.96
CA GLN A 44 24.17 -41.63 15.05
C GLN A 44 23.62 -40.36 14.37
N THR A 45 24.25 -39.29 14.68
CA THR A 45 24.27 -38.00 13.96
C THR A 45 24.97 -38.18 12.63
N GLY A 46 24.42 -37.66 11.56
CA GLY A 46 25.09 -37.60 10.26
C GLY A 46 24.44 -36.56 9.34
N MET A 47 25.04 -35.39 9.25
CA MET A 47 24.81 -34.41 8.19
C MET A 47 25.38 -34.93 6.87
N GLY A 48 24.70 -34.60 5.75
CA GLY A 48 25.40 -34.19 4.54
C GLY A 48 25.26 -35.10 3.32
N GLY A 49 24.74 -34.50 2.25
CA GLY A 49 25.31 -34.64 0.91
C GLY A 49 24.84 -35.83 0.08
N GLY A 50 24.29 -35.48 -1.08
CA GLY A 50 23.82 -36.40 -2.11
C GLY A 50 24.75 -37.55 -2.41
N GLY A 51 24.12 -38.70 -2.56
CA GLY A 51 24.79 -39.93 -2.99
C GLY A 51 23.74 -41.02 -3.01
N GLY A 52 23.63 -41.77 -4.08
CA GLY A 52 22.67 -42.85 -4.28
C GLY A 52 22.48 -43.71 -3.05
N GLY A 53 21.30 -43.61 -2.44
CA GLY A 53 20.90 -44.48 -1.36
C GLY A 53 20.91 -45.93 -1.87
N ALA A 54 21.50 -46.85 -1.10
CA ALA A 54 21.40 -48.28 -1.40
C ALA A 54 19.91 -48.63 -1.46
N ALA A 55 19.52 -49.28 -2.56
CA ALA A 55 18.17 -49.77 -2.74
C ALA A 55 17.77 -50.67 -1.55
N ILE A 56 16.59 -50.39 -0.96
CA ILE A 56 16.09 -51.21 0.15
C ILE A 56 15.50 -52.45 -0.44
N ALA A 57 16.09 -53.62 -0.11
CA ALA A 57 15.63 -54.90 -0.58
C ALA A 57 14.27 -55.26 0.02
N CYS A 58 13.35 -55.72 -0.81
CA CYS A 58 12.01 -56.14 -0.41
C CYS A 58 11.54 -57.43 -1.10
N ALA A 59 10.60 -58.14 -0.46
CA ALA A 59 9.88 -59.28 -1.02
C ALA A 59 8.35 -58.99 -1.09
N SER A 60 7.88 -57.95 -0.42
CA SER A 60 6.48 -57.49 -0.44
C SER A 60 6.41 -55.98 -0.16
N ASN A 61 5.26 -55.34 -0.44
CA ASN A 61 5.06 -53.92 -0.16
C ASN A 61 5.21 -53.57 1.32
N SER A 62 4.91 -54.56 2.24
CA SER A 62 5.06 -54.36 3.68
C SER A 62 6.52 -54.19 4.14
N ASP A 63 7.48 -54.58 3.31
CA ASP A 63 8.90 -54.46 3.60
C ASP A 63 9.44 -53.06 3.29
N CYS A 64 8.64 -52.24 2.58
CA CYS A 64 9.04 -50.90 2.15
C CYS A 64 8.57 -49.83 3.14
N PRO A 65 9.50 -49.03 3.68
CA PRO A 65 9.15 -47.90 4.54
C PRO A 65 8.58 -46.73 3.74
N GLU A 66 7.77 -45.89 4.38
CA GLU A 66 7.38 -44.60 3.78
C GLU A 66 8.62 -43.70 3.57
N PRO A 67 8.71 -42.97 2.46
CA PRO A 67 7.70 -42.74 1.39
C PRO A 67 7.73 -43.80 0.28
N THR A 68 8.61 -44.84 0.32
CA THR A 68 8.68 -45.91 -0.66
C THR A 68 7.81 -47.09 -0.21
N SER A 69 6.58 -47.15 -0.69
CA SER A 69 5.58 -48.13 -0.18
C SER A 69 5.29 -49.29 -1.13
N VAL A 70 5.97 -49.38 -2.28
CA VAL A 70 5.76 -50.42 -3.27
C VAL A 70 7.03 -51.22 -3.49
N CYS A 71 6.94 -52.53 -3.43
CA CYS A 71 8.03 -53.44 -3.73
C CYS A 71 8.06 -53.82 -5.22
N ASP A 72 9.12 -53.50 -5.91
CA ASP A 72 9.40 -54.04 -7.26
C ASP A 72 9.87 -55.48 -7.12
N LEU A 73 8.96 -56.44 -7.19
CA LEU A 73 9.26 -57.85 -7.04
C LEU A 73 10.22 -58.42 -8.10
N VAL A 74 10.40 -57.71 -9.22
CA VAL A 74 11.36 -58.14 -10.26
C VAL A 74 12.78 -57.79 -9.88
N LYS A 75 12.94 -56.59 -9.25
CA LYS A 75 14.23 -56.09 -8.79
C LYS A 75 14.51 -56.42 -7.32
N GLY A 76 13.45 -56.70 -6.53
CA GLY A 76 13.55 -56.87 -5.08
C GLY A 76 13.89 -55.57 -4.36
N GLU A 77 13.48 -54.42 -4.87
CA GLU A 77 13.80 -53.07 -4.35
C GLU A 77 12.53 -52.28 -4.04
N CYS A 78 12.55 -51.50 -2.97
CA CYS A 78 11.46 -50.59 -2.61
C CYS A 78 11.43 -49.36 -3.53
N THR A 79 10.23 -49.00 -4.02
CA THR A 79 9.98 -47.87 -4.90
C THR A 79 8.67 -47.19 -4.51
N GLU A 80 8.49 -45.94 -4.87
CA GLU A 80 7.23 -45.24 -4.64
C GLU A 80 6.08 -45.75 -5.54
N CYS A 81 6.41 -46.22 -6.73
CA CYS A 81 5.42 -46.77 -7.67
C CYS A 81 6.01 -47.71 -8.70
N LEU A 82 5.19 -48.64 -9.19
CA LEU A 82 5.44 -49.45 -10.37
C LEU A 82 4.52 -49.09 -11.51
N VAL A 83 3.29 -48.71 -11.19
CA VAL A 83 2.24 -48.28 -12.13
C VAL A 83 1.51 -47.04 -11.63
N LEU A 84 0.77 -46.37 -12.52
CA LEU A 84 0.01 -45.14 -12.18
C LEU A 84 -0.93 -45.32 -10.98
N ALA A 85 -1.49 -46.52 -10.79
CA ALA A 85 -2.40 -46.83 -9.67
C ALA A 85 -1.72 -46.67 -8.30
N ASP A 86 -0.42 -46.88 -8.21
CA ASP A 86 0.36 -46.72 -6.98
C ASP A 86 0.48 -45.26 -6.53
N CYS A 87 0.32 -44.31 -7.48
CA CYS A 87 0.26 -42.90 -7.22
C CYS A 87 -1.14 -42.38 -6.87
N GLY A 88 -2.10 -43.28 -6.60
CA GLY A 88 -3.53 -42.98 -6.43
C GLY A 88 -3.89 -42.01 -5.31
N LEU A 89 -3.03 -41.80 -4.32
CA LEU A 89 -3.18 -40.78 -3.27
C LEU A 89 -2.59 -39.42 -3.65
N ARG A 90 -2.00 -39.31 -4.85
CA ARG A 90 -1.33 -38.06 -5.37
C ARG A 90 -1.94 -37.70 -6.71
N PRO A 91 -3.11 -37.00 -6.73
CA PRO A 91 -3.78 -36.66 -7.99
C PRO A 91 -2.89 -35.87 -8.93
N GLY A 92 -2.92 -36.23 -10.21
CA GLY A 92 -2.13 -35.59 -11.25
C GLY A 92 -0.69 -36.09 -11.40
N THR A 93 -0.19 -36.96 -10.52
CA THR A 93 1.15 -37.55 -10.68
C THR A 93 1.14 -38.75 -11.61
N VAL A 94 2.29 -39.05 -12.20
CA VAL A 94 2.55 -40.27 -12.99
C VAL A 94 3.71 -41.06 -12.38
N CYS A 95 3.70 -42.36 -12.54
CA CYS A 95 4.80 -43.20 -12.13
C CYS A 95 5.93 -43.12 -13.19
N SER A 96 7.08 -42.62 -12.82
CA SER A 96 8.25 -42.54 -13.68
C SER A 96 9.51 -42.98 -12.95
N LYS A 97 10.18 -44.01 -13.50
CA LYS A 97 11.41 -44.60 -12.93
C LYS A 97 11.29 -44.97 -11.46
N GLY A 98 10.13 -45.44 -11.04
CA GLY A 98 9.89 -45.88 -9.66
C GLY A 98 9.54 -44.80 -8.66
N ALA A 99 9.26 -43.61 -9.12
CA ALA A 99 8.81 -42.45 -8.31
C ALA A 99 7.54 -41.86 -8.86
N CYS A 100 6.64 -41.39 -7.97
CA CYS A 100 5.47 -40.61 -8.36
C CYS A 100 5.89 -39.16 -8.61
N VAL A 101 5.90 -38.77 -9.86
CA VAL A 101 6.37 -37.44 -10.32
C VAL A 101 5.23 -36.70 -11.04
N CYS A 102 5.33 -35.41 -11.09
CA CYS A 102 4.46 -34.64 -11.97
C CYS A 102 4.84 -34.84 -13.44
N PRO A 103 3.85 -34.90 -14.37
CA PRO A 103 4.14 -34.91 -15.81
C PRO A 103 4.99 -33.70 -16.20
N ASP A 104 5.68 -33.81 -17.34
CA ASP A 104 6.47 -32.73 -17.92
C ASP A 104 5.61 -31.44 -18.01
N SER A 105 6.18 -30.32 -17.60
CA SER A 105 5.55 -28.99 -17.44
C SER A 105 4.71 -28.73 -16.18
N LEU A 106 4.52 -29.70 -15.31
CA LEU A 106 3.83 -29.48 -14.03
C LEU A 106 4.79 -29.52 -12.85
N GLU A 107 4.54 -28.68 -11.85
CA GLU A 107 5.31 -28.65 -10.60
C GLU A 107 4.50 -29.24 -9.44
N TYR A 108 5.17 -29.82 -8.47
CA TYR A 108 4.56 -30.44 -7.30
C TYR A 108 4.27 -29.40 -6.23
N CYS A 109 2.99 -29.01 -6.06
CA CYS A 109 2.53 -28.00 -5.12
C CYS A 109 1.76 -28.64 -3.95
N GLY A 110 2.41 -28.81 -2.80
CA GLY A 110 1.79 -29.38 -1.61
C GLY A 110 1.60 -30.90 -1.65
N PRO A 111 1.01 -31.50 -0.61
CA PRO A 111 0.84 -32.91 -0.53
C PRO A 111 -0.16 -33.39 -1.58
N ASN A 112 0.33 -33.88 -2.71
CA ASN A 112 -0.43 -34.64 -3.71
C ASN A 112 -1.04 -33.87 -4.88
N LEU A 113 -0.50 -32.72 -5.30
CA LEU A 113 -1.08 -31.96 -6.41
C LEU A 113 -0.02 -31.45 -7.39
N CYS A 114 -0.09 -31.91 -8.65
CA CYS A 114 0.69 -31.36 -9.75
C CYS A 114 -0.04 -30.16 -10.37
N GLN A 115 0.64 -29.03 -10.52
CA GLN A 115 0.08 -27.79 -11.03
C GLN A 115 0.89 -27.22 -12.19
N ASP A 116 0.20 -26.70 -13.18
CA ASP A 116 0.81 -25.87 -14.21
C ASP A 116 1.01 -24.44 -13.67
N LEU A 117 2.24 -24.13 -13.27
CA LEU A 117 2.59 -22.83 -12.75
C LEU A 117 2.55 -21.72 -13.81
N THR A 118 2.44 -22.05 -15.09
CA THR A 118 2.41 -21.06 -16.16
C THR A 118 1.01 -20.50 -16.41
N SER A 119 -0.05 -21.21 -16.01
CA SER A 119 -1.44 -20.84 -16.26
C SER A 119 -2.35 -20.96 -15.03
N SER A 120 -1.94 -21.63 -13.98
CA SER A 120 -2.76 -21.81 -12.77
C SER A 120 -2.93 -20.49 -12.03
N GLN A 121 -4.19 -20.10 -11.75
CA GLN A 121 -4.47 -18.90 -10.96
C GLN A 121 -4.12 -19.07 -9.48
N GLU A 122 -4.13 -20.28 -8.94
CA GLU A 122 -3.84 -20.56 -7.54
C GLU A 122 -2.33 -20.74 -7.26
N HIS A 123 -1.55 -21.08 -8.29
CA HIS A 123 -0.14 -21.42 -8.18
C HIS A 123 0.72 -20.71 -9.25
N CYS A 124 0.40 -19.47 -9.59
CA CYS A 124 1.07 -18.76 -10.69
C CYS A 124 2.55 -18.49 -10.42
N GLY A 125 3.42 -19.06 -11.23
CA GLY A 125 4.87 -18.94 -11.15
C GLY A 125 5.53 -19.72 -10.02
N LYS A 126 4.79 -20.07 -8.98
CA LYS A 126 5.24 -20.90 -7.84
C LYS A 126 4.04 -21.45 -7.07
N CYS A 127 4.28 -22.51 -6.29
CA CYS A 127 3.24 -23.10 -5.45
C CYS A 127 2.67 -22.08 -4.44
N ASP A 128 1.37 -22.16 -4.19
CA ASP A 128 0.62 -21.32 -3.23
C ASP A 128 0.69 -19.81 -3.53
N HIS A 129 0.95 -19.45 -4.77
CA HIS A 129 0.98 -18.07 -5.23
C HIS A 129 -0.29 -17.75 -6.01
N ALA A 130 -1.33 -17.31 -5.30
CA ALA A 130 -2.60 -16.95 -5.93
C ALA A 130 -2.48 -15.70 -6.81
N CYS A 131 -3.02 -15.79 -8.02
CA CYS A 131 -3.10 -14.73 -8.99
C CYS A 131 -4.57 -14.38 -9.24
N PHE A 132 -5.04 -13.26 -8.69
CA PHE A 132 -6.41 -12.78 -8.91
C PHE A 132 -6.52 -12.01 -10.23
N GLY A 133 -6.47 -12.73 -11.34
CA GLY A 133 -6.47 -12.21 -12.70
C GLY A 133 -6.01 -13.27 -13.68
N THR A 134 -5.15 -12.91 -14.62
CA THR A 134 -4.60 -13.85 -15.59
C THR A 134 -3.20 -14.29 -15.17
N CYS A 135 -2.97 -15.59 -15.03
CA CYS A 135 -1.64 -16.15 -14.98
C CYS A 135 -1.16 -16.42 -16.39
N ALA A 136 -0.11 -15.73 -16.84
CA ALA A 136 0.47 -15.89 -18.16
C ALA A 136 1.98 -16.15 -18.04
N ALA A 137 2.43 -17.28 -18.56
CA ALA A 137 3.84 -17.71 -18.49
C ALA A 137 4.43 -17.66 -17.06
N GLY A 138 3.64 -18.02 -16.04
CA GLY A 138 4.06 -18.01 -14.64
C GLY A 138 4.11 -16.62 -14.00
N ALA A 139 3.58 -15.60 -14.64
CA ALA A 139 3.46 -14.25 -14.08
C ALA A 139 2.01 -13.80 -14.02
N CYS A 140 1.63 -13.14 -12.93
CA CYS A 140 0.35 -12.47 -12.86
C CYS A 140 0.34 -11.23 -13.75
N VAL A 141 -0.60 -11.15 -14.69
CA VAL A 141 -0.78 -10.00 -15.59
C VAL A 141 -2.22 -9.51 -15.53
N ASP A 142 -2.39 -8.19 -15.59
CA ASP A 142 -3.68 -7.52 -15.38
C ASP A 142 -4.40 -8.04 -14.12
N ALA A 143 -3.65 -8.16 -13.05
CA ALA A 143 -4.02 -8.98 -11.90
C ALA A 143 -3.63 -8.33 -10.59
N TRP A 144 -4.37 -8.67 -9.53
CA TRP A 144 -4.01 -8.40 -8.16
C TRP A 144 -3.41 -9.64 -7.51
N GLU A 145 -2.26 -9.49 -6.86
CA GLU A 145 -1.69 -10.46 -5.94
C GLU A 145 -1.95 -9.97 -4.50
N PRO A 146 -2.31 -10.85 -3.54
CA PRO A 146 -2.52 -10.40 -2.17
C PRO A 146 -1.20 -9.96 -1.51
N VAL A 147 -1.25 -8.87 -0.77
CA VAL A 147 -0.18 -8.54 0.18
C VAL A 147 -0.27 -9.51 1.35
N GLY A 148 0.84 -10.16 1.71
CA GLY A 148 0.90 -11.12 2.82
C GLY A 148 0.38 -10.51 4.13
N LYS A 149 -0.41 -11.31 4.89
CA LYS A 149 -0.99 -10.86 6.18
C LYS A 149 -0.14 -11.24 7.39
N LYS A 150 0.86 -12.12 7.22
CA LYS A 150 1.73 -12.57 8.32
C LYS A 150 2.55 -11.39 8.83
N ASP A 151 2.44 -11.12 10.13
CA ASP A 151 3.10 -10.03 10.86
C ASP A 151 2.77 -8.62 10.31
N ALA A 152 1.69 -8.49 9.52
CA ALA A 152 1.21 -7.20 9.04
C ALA A 152 0.85 -6.26 10.20
N PRO A 153 1.06 -4.95 10.08
CA PRO A 153 0.68 -4.01 11.12
C PRO A 153 -0.85 -3.99 11.34
N SER A 154 -1.30 -3.38 12.43
CA SER A 154 -2.72 -3.23 12.73
C SER A 154 -3.50 -2.55 11.60
N PRO A 155 -4.83 -2.81 11.47
CA PRO A 155 -5.67 -2.14 10.49
C PRO A 155 -5.60 -0.63 10.65
N ARG A 156 -5.38 0.11 9.55
CA ARG A 156 -5.19 1.58 9.63
C ARG A 156 -5.47 2.30 8.32
N TYR A 157 -5.74 3.60 8.43
CA TYR A 157 -5.87 4.50 7.29
C TYR A 157 -5.19 5.85 7.57
N GLN A 158 -4.98 6.68 6.54
CA GLN A 158 -4.23 7.95 6.62
C GLN A 158 -2.82 7.79 7.20
N HIS A 159 -2.21 6.61 7.02
CA HIS A 159 -0.81 6.34 7.28
C HIS A 159 0.04 6.79 6.09
N VAL A 160 1.33 6.91 6.32
CA VAL A 160 2.30 7.16 5.24
C VAL A 160 2.91 5.86 4.74
N ALA A 161 3.30 5.84 3.47
CA ALA A 161 4.08 4.74 2.90
C ALA A 161 5.12 5.27 1.91
N VAL A 162 6.26 4.59 1.85
CA VAL A 162 7.31 4.84 0.87
C VAL A 162 7.80 3.53 0.27
N TRP A 163 8.25 3.58 -0.98
CA TRP A 163 8.97 2.50 -1.64
C TRP A 163 10.48 2.73 -1.55
N THR A 164 11.22 1.73 -1.09
CA THR A 164 12.66 1.84 -0.85
C THR A 164 13.52 1.38 -2.01
N GLY A 165 12.89 0.99 -3.11
CA GLY A 165 13.53 0.29 -4.23
C GLY A 165 13.37 -1.23 -4.14
N SER A 166 13.09 -1.78 -2.96
CA SER A 166 12.89 -3.22 -2.75
C SER A 166 11.80 -3.58 -1.73
N LYS A 167 11.44 -2.67 -0.84
CA LYS A 167 10.47 -2.88 0.24
C LYS A 167 9.52 -1.69 0.36
N MET A 168 8.29 -1.93 0.84
CA MET A 168 7.36 -0.88 1.23
C MET A 168 7.47 -0.66 2.73
N VAL A 169 7.68 0.57 3.17
CA VAL A 169 7.63 0.93 4.59
C VAL A 169 6.35 1.71 4.83
N VAL A 170 5.52 1.26 5.79
CA VAL A 170 4.33 1.97 6.26
C VAL A 170 4.53 2.44 7.68
N TRP A 171 4.00 3.62 8.04
CA TRP A 171 4.10 4.14 9.41
C TRP A 171 2.96 5.08 9.77
N GLY A 172 2.55 5.05 11.07
CA GLY A 172 1.53 5.93 11.61
C GLY A 172 0.11 5.58 11.15
N GLY A 173 -0.76 6.57 11.12
CA GLY A 173 -2.16 6.45 10.71
C GLY A 173 -3.15 6.39 11.87
N LEU A 174 -4.43 6.43 11.54
CA LEU A 174 -5.52 6.14 12.45
C LEU A 174 -5.66 4.62 12.59
N ASP A 175 -5.79 4.16 13.83
CA ASP A 175 -5.80 2.75 14.21
C ASP A 175 -6.76 2.55 15.39
N ASN A 176 -7.82 1.77 15.20
CA ASN A 176 -8.82 1.50 16.23
C ASN A 176 -8.34 0.55 17.34
N GLN A 177 -7.18 -0.07 17.19
CA GLN A 177 -6.53 -0.88 18.23
C GLN A 177 -5.63 -0.02 19.13
N SER A 178 -5.33 1.21 18.74
CA SER A 178 -4.59 2.16 19.56
C SER A 178 -5.50 2.84 20.58
N PRO A 179 -5.11 2.92 21.88
CA PRO A 179 -5.88 3.63 22.90
C PRO A 179 -6.13 5.11 22.56
N THR A 180 -5.31 5.69 21.72
CA THR A 180 -5.38 7.10 21.32
C THR A 180 -6.04 7.32 19.96
N GLY A 181 -6.47 6.25 19.28
CA GLY A 181 -7.07 6.33 17.93
C GLY A 181 -6.08 6.58 16.81
N SER A 182 -4.81 6.93 17.10
CA SER A 182 -3.71 7.01 16.13
C SER A 182 -2.49 6.25 16.64
N THR A 183 -1.58 5.87 15.76
CA THR A 183 -0.47 4.99 16.11
C THR A 183 0.91 5.58 15.75
N ALA A 184 1.95 5.18 16.51
CA ALA A 184 3.36 5.43 16.23
C ALA A 184 4.08 4.17 15.74
N THR A 185 3.33 3.12 15.40
CA THR A 185 3.87 1.87 14.88
C THR A 185 3.98 1.89 13.37
N GLY A 186 4.88 1.10 12.83
CA GLY A 186 5.02 0.88 11.40
C GLY A 186 5.52 -0.53 11.08
N ALA A 187 5.59 -0.84 9.80
CA ALA A 187 6.14 -2.12 9.35
C ALA A 187 6.74 -2.00 7.94
N ILE A 188 7.67 -2.91 7.67
CA ILE A 188 8.40 -3.05 6.43
C ILE A 188 7.85 -4.29 5.72
N TYR A 189 7.27 -4.12 4.55
CA TYR A 189 6.79 -5.20 3.70
C TYR A 189 7.83 -5.61 2.67
N ASP A 190 8.10 -6.90 2.60
CA ASP A 190 8.96 -7.50 1.58
C ASP A 190 8.08 -8.24 0.55
N PRO A 191 7.97 -7.75 -0.68
CA PRO A 191 7.15 -8.38 -1.72
C PRO A 191 7.76 -9.66 -2.29
N VAL A 192 9.01 -9.98 -1.99
CA VAL A 192 9.66 -11.23 -2.41
C VAL A 192 9.28 -12.37 -1.47
N THR A 193 9.26 -12.10 -0.17
CA THR A 193 8.93 -13.08 0.88
C THR A 193 7.48 -13.02 1.34
N PHE A 194 6.70 -12.02 0.85
CA PHE A 194 5.30 -11.74 1.24
C PHE A 194 5.12 -11.60 2.76
N SER A 195 6.12 -11.04 3.44
CA SER A 195 6.16 -10.94 4.90
C SER A 195 6.39 -9.50 5.36
N TRP A 196 5.98 -9.24 6.61
CA TRP A 196 6.16 -7.97 7.26
C TRP A 196 7.16 -8.07 8.41
N LYS A 197 7.90 -6.98 8.66
CA LYS A 197 8.75 -6.81 9.82
C LYS A 197 8.42 -5.47 10.47
N ALA A 198 8.16 -5.46 11.78
CA ALA A 198 7.87 -4.22 12.51
C ALA A 198 9.06 -3.24 12.45
N THR A 199 8.76 -1.94 12.34
CA THR A 199 9.74 -0.88 12.57
C THR A 199 10.03 -0.75 14.06
N ALA A 200 11.24 -0.27 14.41
CA ALA A 200 11.56 0.09 15.80
C ALA A 200 10.58 1.13 16.34
N LEU A 201 10.34 1.11 17.65
CA LEU A 201 9.50 2.08 18.35
C LEU A 201 10.31 3.20 19.02
N VAL A 202 11.52 2.86 19.48
CA VAL A 202 12.40 3.82 20.16
C VAL A 202 12.87 4.88 19.16
N GLY A 203 12.68 6.15 19.48
CA GLY A 203 13.02 7.29 18.63
C GLY A 203 12.01 7.59 17.52
N ALA A 204 10.95 6.78 17.36
CA ALA A 204 9.88 7.08 16.43
C ALA A 204 9.16 8.39 16.82
N PRO A 205 8.61 9.14 15.84
CA PRO A 205 7.78 10.30 16.14
C PRO A 205 6.56 9.88 16.98
N THR A 206 5.96 10.83 17.69
CA THR A 206 4.70 10.58 18.40
C THR A 206 3.61 10.09 17.46
N HIS A 207 2.65 9.31 17.98
CA HIS A 207 1.52 8.80 17.21
C HIS A 207 0.82 9.91 16.41
N ARG A 208 0.58 9.67 15.12
CA ARG A 208 -0.02 10.67 14.22
C ARG A 208 -0.61 10.05 12.96
N HIS A 209 -1.49 10.79 12.31
CA HIS A 209 -2.05 10.49 11.00
C HIS A 209 -1.91 11.68 10.06
N SER A 210 -2.17 11.50 8.76
CA SER A 210 -2.09 12.57 7.75
C SER A 210 -0.75 13.32 7.75
N ALA A 211 0.33 12.65 8.15
CA ALA A 211 1.70 13.11 7.97
C ALA A 211 2.13 12.95 6.51
N THR A 212 3.26 13.52 6.15
CA THR A 212 3.93 13.23 4.87
C THR A 212 5.19 12.41 5.10
N ALA A 213 5.58 11.61 4.10
CA ALA A 213 6.83 10.89 4.12
C ALA A 213 7.50 10.92 2.74
N VAL A 214 8.81 10.96 2.73
CA VAL A 214 9.63 10.83 1.52
C VAL A 214 10.75 9.82 1.75
N TRP A 215 11.21 9.19 0.67
CA TRP A 215 12.36 8.27 0.70
C TRP A 215 13.59 8.96 0.13
N THR A 216 14.69 8.95 0.88
CA THR A 216 15.96 9.62 0.48
C THR A 216 16.89 8.73 -0.35
N GLY A 217 16.60 7.45 -0.45
CA GLY A 217 17.50 6.40 -0.94
C GLY A 217 18.03 5.50 0.18
N SER A 218 18.03 5.96 1.43
CA SER A 218 18.49 5.21 2.62
C SER A 218 17.56 5.35 3.83
N GLU A 219 16.88 6.49 3.97
CA GLU A 219 16.03 6.81 5.10
C GLU A 219 14.63 7.24 4.64
N MET A 220 13.61 6.88 5.43
CA MET A 220 12.29 7.49 5.33
C MET A 220 12.23 8.70 6.27
N LEU A 221 11.95 9.86 5.71
CA LEU A 221 11.71 11.08 6.47
C LEU A 221 10.20 11.23 6.67
N VAL A 222 9.76 11.31 7.93
CA VAL A 222 8.34 11.56 8.28
C VAL A 222 8.25 12.90 8.97
N TRP A 223 7.30 13.76 8.53
CA TRP A 223 7.14 15.08 9.13
C TRP A 223 5.67 15.52 9.19
N GLY A 224 5.32 16.31 10.24
CA GLY A 224 4.01 16.92 10.37
C GLY A 224 2.86 15.93 10.60
N GLY A 225 1.66 16.31 10.19
CA GLY A 225 0.44 15.54 10.39
C GLY A 225 -0.36 16.00 11.59
N ARG A 226 -1.20 15.13 12.14
CA ARG A 226 -2.07 15.40 13.31
C ARG A 226 -1.85 14.37 14.40
N ASN A 227 -1.88 14.80 15.66
CA ASN A 227 -1.90 13.92 16.80
C ASN A 227 -3.30 13.30 17.02
N ALA A 228 -3.46 12.47 18.08
CA ALA A 228 -4.73 11.84 18.40
C ALA A 228 -5.86 12.83 18.78
N GLN A 229 -5.53 14.04 19.17
CA GLN A 229 -6.48 15.12 19.46
C GLN A 229 -6.85 15.93 18.20
N GLY A 230 -6.37 15.51 17.02
CA GLY A 230 -6.60 16.22 15.77
C GLY A 230 -5.76 17.49 15.58
N GLN A 231 -4.85 17.79 16.51
CA GLN A 231 -4.02 18.99 16.43
C GLN A 231 -2.83 18.76 15.49
N PRO A 232 -2.49 19.73 14.63
CA PRO A 232 -1.29 19.65 13.81
C PRO A 232 -0.02 19.54 14.65
N VAL A 233 0.93 18.77 14.18
CA VAL A 233 2.27 18.61 14.77
C VAL A 233 3.35 19.14 13.83
N GLY A 234 4.46 19.64 14.37
CA GLY A 234 5.53 20.28 13.60
C GLY A 234 6.89 19.64 13.82
N ASP A 235 6.90 18.40 14.34
CA ASP A 235 8.10 17.58 14.51
C ASP A 235 8.14 16.44 13.47
N GLY A 236 9.26 15.76 13.41
CA GLY A 236 9.45 14.63 12.53
C GLY A 236 10.63 13.76 12.93
N ALA A 237 10.81 12.65 12.24
CA ALA A 237 11.96 11.78 12.44
C ALA A 237 12.38 11.09 11.15
N ARG A 238 13.60 10.57 11.18
CA ARG A 238 14.29 9.84 10.11
C ARG A 238 14.34 8.37 10.48
N PHE A 239 13.86 7.50 9.62
CA PHE A 239 13.94 6.06 9.80
C PHE A 239 15.02 5.47 8.89
N ASP A 240 16.10 5.01 9.49
CA ASP A 240 17.17 4.26 8.81
C ASP A 240 16.71 2.80 8.61
N LEU A 241 16.46 2.43 7.36
CA LEU A 241 15.96 1.10 7.00
C LEU A 241 16.96 -0.01 7.35
N ALA A 242 18.25 0.24 7.13
CA ALA A 242 19.30 -0.77 7.33
C ALA A 242 19.48 -1.10 8.82
N LYS A 243 19.41 -0.09 9.68
CA LYS A 243 19.55 -0.23 11.13
C LYS A 243 18.20 -0.59 11.80
N ASN A 244 17.08 -0.40 11.11
CA ASN A 244 15.74 -0.42 11.72
C ASN A 244 15.69 0.51 12.95
N ALA A 245 16.07 1.76 12.78
CA ALA A 245 16.20 2.72 13.88
C ALA A 245 15.68 4.11 13.48
N TRP A 246 15.11 4.82 14.45
CA TRP A 246 14.66 6.19 14.28
C TRP A 246 15.64 7.18 14.92
N SER A 247 15.76 8.35 14.29
CA SER A 247 16.45 9.51 14.82
C SER A 247 15.57 10.74 14.63
N PRO A 248 15.45 11.64 15.64
CA PRO A 248 14.66 12.85 15.50
C PRO A 248 15.26 13.77 14.41
N MET A 249 14.40 14.55 13.77
CA MET A 249 14.82 15.66 12.93
C MET A 249 15.05 16.90 13.78
N SER A 250 16.02 17.74 13.41
CA SER A 250 16.20 19.05 14.03
C SER A 250 14.92 19.89 13.96
N MET A 251 14.62 20.61 15.02
CA MET A 251 13.50 21.53 15.09
C MET A 251 13.91 22.98 14.78
N SER A 252 15.20 23.26 14.69
CA SER A 252 15.70 24.60 14.38
C SER A 252 15.39 24.98 12.93
N GLY A 253 14.58 26.03 12.74
CA GLY A 253 14.12 26.46 11.43
C GLY A 253 13.01 25.61 10.82
N ALA A 254 12.48 24.61 11.54
CA ALA A 254 11.37 23.80 11.07
C ALA A 254 10.13 24.68 10.82
N PRO A 255 9.30 24.34 9.81
CA PRO A 255 8.06 25.07 9.59
C PRO A 255 7.05 24.84 10.72
N THR A 256 6.05 25.73 10.86
CA THR A 256 5.00 25.59 11.89
C THR A 256 4.28 24.26 11.79
N PRO A 257 3.71 23.76 12.91
CA PRO A 257 2.89 22.55 12.92
C PRO A 257 1.79 22.60 11.85
N ARG A 258 1.67 21.53 11.07
CA ARG A 258 0.70 21.48 9.95
C ARG A 258 0.33 20.07 9.52
N SER A 259 -0.83 19.96 8.91
CA SER A 259 -1.32 18.78 8.22
C SER A 259 -1.75 19.14 6.79
N ARG A 260 -2.08 18.15 5.94
CA ARG A 260 -2.58 18.38 4.57
C ARG A 260 -1.63 19.19 3.69
N HIS A 261 -0.37 19.23 4.07
CA HIS A 261 0.72 19.81 3.28
C HIS A 261 1.23 18.78 2.28
N SER A 262 1.96 19.24 1.28
CA SER A 262 2.73 18.36 0.40
C SER A 262 4.18 18.26 0.86
N ALA A 263 4.81 17.14 0.53
CA ALA A 263 6.25 16.96 0.67
C ALA A 263 6.80 16.19 -0.51
N VAL A 264 7.95 16.62 -1.03
CA VAL A 264 8.68 15.94 -2.10
C VAL A 264 10.14 15.79 -1.74
N TRP A 265 10.80 14.80 -2.34
CA TRP A 265 12.26 14.63 -2.26
C TRP A 265 12.92 15.18 -3.50
N SER A 266 13.81 16.16 -3.32
CA SER A 266 14.54 16.81 -4.42
C SER A 266 15.77 16.04 -4.92
N GLY A 267 16.12 14.96 -4.23
CA GLY A 267 17.40 14.26 -4.37
C GLY A 267 18.37 14.59 -3.24
N THR A 268 18.23 15.74 -2.60
CA THR A 268 19.10 16.22 -1.49
C THR A 268 18.32 16.74 -0.29
N GLU A 269 17.10 17.26 -0.50
CA GLU A 269 16.28 17.89 0.53
C GLU A 269 14.84 17.41 0.45
N MET A 270 14.18 17.29 1.61
CA MET A 270 12.71 17.18 1.71
C MET A 270 12.13 18.59 1.66
N ILE A 271 11.31 18.88 0.66
CA ILE A 271 10.63 20.17 0.52
C ILE A 271 9.21 20.03 1.00
N VAL A 272 8.84 20.75 2.05
CA VAL A 272 7.50 20.80 2.65
C VAL A 272 6.87 22.14 2.31
N TRP A 273 5.61 22.14 1.81
CA TRP A 273 4.94 23.39 1.49
C TRP A 273 3.43 23.34 1.75
N GLY A 274 2.84 24.50 2.14
CA GLY A 274 1.42 24.66 2.34
C GLY A 274 0.88 23.85 3.52
N GLY A 275 -0.38 23.48 3.43
CA GLY A 275 -1.08 22.72 4.48
C GLY A 275 -1.95 23.63 5.36
N PHE A 276 -2.38 23.10 6.49
CA PHE A 276 -3.31 23.72 7.43
C PHE A 276 -2.78 23.64 8.86
N ASP A 277 -2.82 24.77 9.62
CA ASP A 277 -2.24 24.89 10.96
C ASP A 277 -3.27 24.92 12.11
N SER A 278 -4.48 24.50 11.89
CA SER A 278 -5.67 24.58 12.77
C SER A 278 -6.50 25.84 12.63
N SER A 279 -6.01 26.85 11.94
CA SER A 279 -6.71 28.13 11.79
C SER A 279 -6.73 28.59 10.34
N ASN A 280 -5.64 28.34 9.60
CA ASN A 280 -5.47 28.89 8.25
C ASN A 280 -4.75 27.90 7.33
N GLU A 281 -5.05 27.99 6.05
CA GLU A 281 -4.22 27.44 5.00
C GLU A 281 -2.92 28.24 4.90
N LEU A 282 -1.84 27.53 4.61
CA LEU A 282 -0.49 28.10 4.63
C LEU A 282 0.03 28.36 3.21
N GLN A 283 0.76 29.46 3.05
CA GLN A 283 1.41 29.85 1.80
C GLN A 283 2.94 29.87 1.87
N TYR A 284 3.51 29.12 2.82
CA TYR A 284 4.94 29.02 3.05
C TYR A 284 5.33 27.59 3.41
N GLY A 285 6.63 27.32 3.39
CA GLY A 285 7.17 26.01 3.66
C GLY A 285 8.60 26.06 4.15
N ALA A 286 9.27 24.91 4.10
CA ALA A 286 10.71 24.81 4.38
C ALA A 286 11.33 23.60 3.69
N ARG A 287 12.65 23.64 3.51
CA ARG A 287 13.47 22.56 2.97
C ARG A 287 14.31 21.97 4.10
N TYR A 288 14.28 20.67 4.26
CA TYR A 288 15.08 19.93 5.23
C TYR A 288 16.23 19.19 4.54
N SER A 289 17.46 19.48 4.97
CA SER A 289 18.67 18.77 4.55
C SER A 289 19.01 17.67 5.56
N PRO A 290 18.85 16.36 5.22
CA PRO A 290 19.22 15.28 6.13
C PRO A 290 20.72 15.22 6.45
N SER A 291 21.58 15.66 5.53
CA SER A 291 23.03 15.64 5.71
C SER A 291 23.51 16.68 6.72
N ALA A 292 22.83 17.83 6.80
CA ALA A 292 23.14 18.91 7.74
C ALA A 292 22.26 18.87 8.99
N ASP A 293 21.16 18.11 8.97
CA ASP A 293 20.09 18.11 9.98
C ASP A 293 19.55 19.54 10.25
N THR A 294 19.27 20.29 9.19
CA THR A 294 18.82 21.69 9.26
C THR A 294 17.65 21.96 8.33
N TRP A 295 16.83 22.95 8.73
CA TRP A 295 15.77 23.48 7.90
C TRP A 295 16.14 24.84 7.32
N THR A 296 15.75 25.08 6.08
CA THR A 296 15.82 26.38 5.41
C THR A 296 14.40 26.80 5.04
N SER A 297 13.95 27.95 5.51
CA SER A 297 12.60 28.45 5.23
C SER A 297 12.42 28.80 3.76
N ILE A 298 11.25 28.50 3.24
CA ILE A 298 10.76 28.99 1.93
C ILE A 298 9.81 30.13 2.24
N ALA A 299 10.17 31.34 1.77
CA ALA A 299 9.38 32.53 2.01
C ALA A 299 7.96 32.41 1.41
N ALA A 300 7.01 33.09 2.04
CA ALA A 300 5.68 33.27 1.48
C ALA A 300 5.78 33.95 0.11
N GLN A 301 5.00 33.46 -0.84
CA GLN A 301 4.99 34.03 -2.18
C GLN A 301 4.32 35.40 -2.21
N PRO A 302 4.84 36.34 -2.98
CA PRO A 302 4.05 37.49 -3.39
C PRO A 302 2.86 37.01 -4.25
N THR A 303 1.71 37.64 -4.04
CA THR A 303 0.49 37.34 -4.84
C THR A 303 0.79 37.11 -6.33
N PRO A 304 0.21 36.08 -7.01
CA PRO A 304 -1.12 35.50 -6.72
C PRO A 304 -1.11 34.05 -6.20
N VAL A 305 -0.04 33.56 -5.59
CA VAL A 305 -0.03 32.18 -5.07
C VAL A 305 -0.81 32.13 -3.77
N ALA A 306 -2.03 31.61 -3.84
CA ALA A 306 -2.89 31.47 -2.68
C ALA A 306 -2.33 30.44 -1.66
N SER A 307 -2.59 30.68 -0.38
CA SER A 307 -2.51 29.66 0.66
C SER A 307 -3.31 28.43 0.24
N ARG A 308 -2.80 27.23 0.52
CA ARG A 308 -3.50 26.00 0.11
C ARG A 308 -3.21 24.79 0.95
N ALA A 309 -4.23 23.96 1.13
CA ALA A 309 -4.18 22.64 1.71
C ALA A 309 -4.78 21.60 0.75
N ASP A 310 -4.56 20.31 0.97
CA ASP A 310 -5.03 19.21 0.12
C ASP A 310 -4.73 19.40 -1.38
N HIS A 311 -3.66 20.14 -1.66
CA HIS A 311 -3.05 20.23 -2.99
C HIS A 311 -2.14 19.04 -3.22
N CYS A 312 -1.82 18.73 -4.46
CA CYS A 312 -0.77 17.77 -4.73
C CYS A 312 0.57 18.48 -4.99
N GLY A 313 1.65 17.84 -4.52
CA GLY A 313 3.03 18.25 -4.79
C GLY A 313 3.77 17.14 -5.50
N VAL A 314 4.49 17.46 -6.60
CA VAL A 314 5.28 16.50 -7.34
C VAL A 314 6.64 17.09 -7.72
N TRP A 315 7.67 16.26 -7.74
CA TRP A 315 9.03 16.67 -8.10
C TRP A 315 9.33 16.31 -9.56
N ASP A 316 9.63 17.32 -10.37
CA ASP A 316 10.24 17.15 -11.70
C ASP A 316 11.75 17.08 -11.56
N LYS A 317 12.28 15.86 -11.58
CA LYS A 317 13.72 15.60 -11.44
C LYS A 317 14.56 16.12 -12.62
N ASN A 318 13.93 16.33 -13.79
CA ASN A 318 14.65 16.78 -14.98
C ASN A 318 14.88 18.30 -14.98
N LYS A 319 13.96 19.04 -14.35
CA LYS A 319 14.03 20.50 -14.25
C LYS A 319 14.40 21.01 -12.86
N SER A 320 14.46 20.10 -11.87
CA SER A 320 14.68 20.42 -10.46
C SER A 320 13.62 21.39 -9.93
N LEU A 321 12.34 21.11 -10.24
CA LEU A 321 11.20 21.91 -9.84
C LEU A 321 10.21 21.11 -9.02
N MET A 322 9.68 21.71 -7.96
CA MET A 322 8.49 21.20 -7.26
C MET A 322 7.25 21.85 -7.84
N PHE A 323 6.39 21.06 -8.48
CA PHE A 323 5.06 21.51 -8.91
C PHE A 323 4.06 21.38 -7.77
N LEU A 324 3.24 22.41 -7.58
CA LEU A 324 2.12 22.45 -6.65
C LEU A 324 0.85 22.75 -7.44
N LEU A 325 -0.11 21.84 -7.39
CA LEU A 325 -1.29 21.91 -8.23
C LEU A 325 -2.55 21.81 -7.39
N GLY A 326 -3.55 22.65 -7.69
CA GLY A 326 -4.83 22.66 -7.03
C GLY A 326 -4.76 22.94 -5.53
N GLY A 327 -5.64 22.32 -4.77
CA GLY A 327 -5.84 22.53 -3.36
C GLY A 327 -7.06 23.40 -3.07
N PHE A 328 -7.33 23.66 -1.80
CA PHE A 328 -8.28 24.69 -1.38
C PHE A 328 -7.58 25.71 -0.48
N GLY A 329 -8.06 26.96 -0.50
CA GLY A 329 -7.57 28.08 0.26
C GLY A 329 -8.67 29.10 0.49
N ASP A 330 -8.35 30.15 1.27
CA ASP A 330 -9.24 31.26 1.66
C ASP A 330 -10.26 30.93 2.78
N ASN A 331 -9.75 30.66 4.01
CA ASN A 331 -10.48 30.70 5.29
C ASN A 331 -11.75 29.84 5.36
N ILE A 332 -11.63 28.55 5.18
CA ILE A 332 -12.75 27.62 5.38
C ILE A 332 -12.64 26.97 6.76
N ASP A 333 -13.74 26.99 7.54
CA ASP A 333 -13.84 26.32 8.82
C ASP A 333 -13.61 24.80 8.69
N GLU A 334 -12.60 24.28 9.36
CA GLU A 334 -12.18 22.87 9.30
C GLU A 334 -13.27 21.91 9.78
N SER A 335 -14.16 22.34 10.69
CA SER A 335 -15.28 21.51 11.17
C SER A 335 -16.29 21.17 10.06
N LEU A 336 -16.23 21.88 8.94
CA LEU A 336 -17.11 21.74 7.79
C LEU A 336 -16.48 20.99 6.61
N ILE A 337 -15.20 20.59 6.70
CA ILE A 337 -14.46 19.98 5.58
C ILE A 337 -15.06 18.65 5.13
N ASP A 338 -15.60 17.84 6.03
CA ASP A 338 -16.31 16.61 5.66
C ASP A 338 -17.75 16.88 5.15
N LEU A 339 -18.27 18.07 5.31
CA LEU A 339 -19.66 18.43 5.01
C LEU A 339 -19.82 19.60 4.00
N TYR A 340 -18.82 20.49 3.87
CA TYR A 340 -18.91 21.67 3.01
C TYR A 340 -17.71 21.80 2.06
N TRP A 341 -17.95 21.53 0.83
CA TRP A 341 -17.04 21.77 -0.30
C TRP A 341 -17.27 23.20 -0.79
N GLY A 342 -16.67 24.16 -0.09
CA GLY A 342 -16.81 25.55 -0.44
C GLY A 342 -16.15 25.92 -1.78
N ASN A 343 -16.48 27.08 -2.32
CA ASN A 343 -15.98 27.62 -3.61
C ASN A 343 -14.50 28.05 -3.58
N GLY A 344 -13.73 27.66 -2.54
CA GLY A 344 -12.33 28.05 -2.34
C GLY A 344 -11.29 27.15 -3.03
N ASN A 345 -11.69 26.30 -3.99
CA ASN A 345 -10.71 25.50 -4.72
C ASN A 345 -9.82 26.38 -5.60
N VAL A 346 -8.51 26.11 -5.54
CA VAL A 346 -7.49 26.83 -6.31
C VAL A 346 -7.23 26.11 -7.62
N SER A 347 -7.24 26.82 -8.75
CA SER A 347 -6.84 26.29 -10.05
C SER A 347 -5.35 26.52 -10.33
N ALA A 348 -4.83 27.71 -10.00
CA ALA A 348 -3.48 28.13 -10.39
C ALA A 348 -2.38 27.16 -9.92
N GLY A 349 -1.80 26.42 -10.87
CA GLY A 349 -0.60 25.65 -10.65
C GLY A 349 0.64 26.56 -10.53
N VAL A 350 1.59 26.16 -9.68
CA VAL A 350 2.87 26.87 -9.51
C VAL A 350 4.02 25.90 -9.45
N ALA A 351 5.22 26.35 -9.82
CA ALA A 351 6.44 25.58 -9.68
C ALA A 351 7.47 26.36 -8.83
N TYR A 352 8.10 25.68 -7.90
CA TYR A 352 9.17 26.19 -7.04
C TYR A 352 10.51 25.62 -7.47
N ASN A 353 11.47 26.52 -7.64
CA ASN A 353 12.88 26.16 -7.87
C ASN A 353 13.69 26.36 -6.58
N PRO A 354 14.15 25.29 -5.92
CA PRO A 354 14.91 25.42 -4.66
C PRO A 354 16.32 25.99 -4.83
N GLN A 355 16.89 25.97 -6.03
CA GLN A 355 18.25 26.49 -6.28
C GLN A 355 18.26 28.02 -6.43
N SER A 356 17.27 28.55 -7.15
CA SER A 356 17.11 30.01 -7.33
C SER A 356 16.15 30.64 -6.33
N GLU A 357 15.51 29.81 -5.47
CA GLU A 357 14.47 30.24 -4.51
C GLU A 357 13.32 31.00 -5.16
N SER A 358 13.03 30.68 -6.42
CA SER A 358 12.05 31.38 -7.23
C SER A 358 10.84 30.54 -7.54
N TRP A 359 9.74 31.22 -7.86
CA TRP A 359 8.47 30.60 -8.23
C TRP A 359 8.05 31.00 -9.63
N VAL A 360 7.36 30.10 -10.29
CA VAL A 360 6.77 30.31 -11.61
C VAL A 360 5.29 29.94 -11.53
N VAL A 361 4.41 30.82 -11.99
CA VAL A 361 2.99 30.50 -12.18
C VAL A 361 2.86 29.77 -13.50
N LEU A 362 2.17 28.62 -13.48
CA LEU A 362 1.95 27.82 -14.67
C LEU A 362 0.91 28.47 -15.59
N SER A 363 0.96 28.14 -16.87
CA SER A 363 -0.06 28.59 -17.82
C SER A 363 -1.44 28.07 -17.42
N SER A 364 -2.43 28.94 -17.41
CA SER A 364 -3.83 28.59 -17.16
C SER A 364 -4.60 28.17 -18.42
N LEU A 365 -3.97 28.23 -19.59
CA LEU A 365 -4.62 27.83 -20.84
C LEU A 365 -4.88 26.32 -20.84
N ALA A 366 -6.14 25.92 -20.98
CA ALA A 366 -6.63 24.53 -20.90
C ALA A 366 -6.33 23.83 -19.55
N GLU A 367 -6.07 24.59 -18.49
CA GLU A 367 -5.91 24.06 -17.14
C GLU A 367 -7.19 23.31 -16.71
N PRO A 368 -7.06 22.16 -16.03
CA PRO A 368 -8.22 21.48 -15.47
C PRO A 368 -8.89 22.34 -14.38
N SER A 369 -10.21 22.18 -14.21
CA SER A 369 -10.97 22.93 -13.19
C SER A 369 -10.31 22.88 -11.83
N ALA A 370 -10.47 23.94 -11.04
CA ALA A 370 -10.02 24.03 -9.65
C ALA A 370 -10.48 22.80 -8.85
N ARG A 371 -9.58 22.21 -8.06
CA ARG A 371 -9.82 20.94 -7.38
C ARG A 371 -8.95 20.72 -6.16
N SER A 372 -9.44 19.96 -5.21
CA SER A 372 -8.70 19.47 -4.05
C SER A 372 -8.82 17.95 -3.91
N LEU A 373 -8.04 17.31 -3.05
CA LEU A 373 -8.07 15.87 -2.80
C LEU A 373 -7.88 14.99 -4.06
N HIS A 374 -7.26 15.57 -5.06
CA HIS A 374 -6.84 14.92 -6.29
C HIS A 374 -5.44 14.33 -6.13
N THR A 375 -5.00 13.58 -7.12
CA THR A 375 -3.64 13.05 -7.18
C THR A 375 -2.86 13.66 -8.33
N CYS A 376 -1.53 13.72 -8.18
CA CYS A 376 -0.62 14.00 -9.28
C CYS A 376 0.60 13.08 -9.24
N VAL A 377 1.10 12.74 -10.42
CA VAL A 377 2.32 11.96 -10.60
C VAL A 377 3.17 12.56 -11.72
N PHE A 378 4.48 12.36 -11.67
CA PHE A 378 5.41 12.76 -12.73
C PHE A 378 5.70 11.56 -13.63
N ASP A 379 5.41 11.67 -14.94
CA ASP A 379 5.59 10.59 -15.91
C ASP A 379 7.00 10.52 -16.53
N GLY A 380 7.92 11.35 -16.02
CA GLY A 380 9.28 11.52 -16.55
C GLY A 380 9.41 12.72 -17.48
N GLN A 381 8.30 13.32 -17.94
CA GLN A 381 8.26 14.50 -18.80
C GLN A 381 7.19 15.49 -18.33
N ARG A 382 6.00 15.00 -17.97
CA ARG A 382 4.81 15.78 -17.67
C ARG A 382 4.32 15.50 -16.25
N THR A 383 3.59 16.43 -15.68
CA THR A 383 2.83 16.22 -14.45
C THR A 383 1.39 15.85 -14.79
N LEU A 384 0.97 14.66 -14.41
CA LEU A 384 -0.37 14.11 -14.63
C LEU A 384 -1.23 14.39 -13.41
N VAL A 385 -2.41 15.03 -13.60
CA VAL A 385 -3.37 15.36 -12.53
C VAL A 385 -4.67 14.63 -12.81
N PHE A 386 -5.26 13.97 -11.79
CA PHE A 386 -6.53 13.26 -11.97
C PHE A 386 -7.44 13.35 -10.75
N GLY A 387 -8.77 13.44 -11.02
CA GLY A 387 -9.82 13.34 -10.02
C GLY A 387 -9.87 14.53 -9.06
N GLY A 388 -10.22 14.25 -7.81
CA GLY A 388 -10.43 15.25 -6.77
C GLY A 388 -11.87 15.69 -6.67
N ALA A 389 -12.10 16.81 -6.00
CA ALA A 389 -13.41 17.42 -5.88
C ALA A 389 -13.35 18.92 -6.21
N ASN A 390 -14.41 19.44 -6.79
CA ASN A 390 -14.64 20.86 -7.00
C ASN A 390 -15.98 21.23 -6.34
N GLY A 391 -15.92 21.91 -5.20
CA GLY A 391 -17.10 22.10 -4.37
C GLY A 391 -17.70 20.74 -3.94
N SER A 392 -18.98 20.53 -4.21
CA SER A 392 -19.69 19.29 -3.85
C SER A 392 -19.53 18.16 -4.87
N GLN A 393 -18.83 18.37 -5.98
CA GLN A 393 -18.73 17.40 -7.06
C GLN A 393 -17.41 16.66 -7.04
N ASP A 394 -17.45 15.34 -7.03
CA ASP A 394 -16.30 14.50 -7.31
C ASP A 394 -16.00 14.51 -8.82
N LEU A 395 -14.73 14.51 -9.17
CA LEU A 395 -14.27 14.69 -10.54
C LEU A 395 -13.70 13.37 -11.12
N ASN A 396 -13.99 13.14 -12.41
CA ASN A 396 -13.35 12.12 -13.24
C ASN A 396 -12.48 12.71 -14.34
N SER A 397 -12.33 14.03 -14.36
CA SER A 397 -11.47 14.73 -15.32
C SER A 397 -10.03 14.78 -14.84
N GLY A 398 -9.11 14.93 -15.79
CA GLY A 398 -7.69 15.11 -15.55
C GLY A 398 -6.97 15.68 -16.76
N ALA A 399 -5.72 16.08 -16.55
CA ALA A 399 -4.88 16.64 -17.60
C ALA A 399 -3.40 16.37 -17.31
N ALA A 400 -2.60 16.39 -18.36
CA ALA A 400 -1.15 16.40 -18.31
C ALA A 400 -0.64 17.83 -18.50
N TYR A 401 0.27 18.27 -17.65
CA TYR A 401 0.99 19.53 -17.79
C TYR A 401 2.41 19.27 -18.31
N ASP A 402 2.71 19.80 -19.47
CA ASP A 402 4.06 19.84 -20.02
C ASP A 402 4.56 21.28 -19.94
N PRO A 403 5.70 21.58 -19.31
CA PRO A 403 6.23 22.93 -19.22
C PRO A 403 6.53 23.63 -20.54
N LEU A 404 6.62 22.89 -21.65
CA LEU A 404 6.86 23.45 -22.98
C LEU A 404 5.57 23.68 -23.78
N SER A 405 4.57 22.80 -23.64
CA SER A 405 3.33 22.85 -24.45
C SER A 405 2.07 23.21 -23.63
N GLY A 406 2.17 23.26 -22.29
CA GLY A 406 1.04 23.57 -21.43
C GLY A 406 0.17 22.34 -21.10
N TRP A 407 -1.12 22.57 -20.85
CA TRP A 407 -2.05 21.53 -20.43
C TRP A 407 -2.68 20.77 -21.60
N THR A 408 -2.81 19.46 -21.45
CA THR A 408 -3.53 18.58 -22.39
C THR A 408 -4.47 17.68 -21.59
N SER A 409 -5.79 17.76 -21.88
CA SER A 409 -6.79 16.94 -21.20
C SER A 409 -6.61 15.45 -21.53
N PHE A 410 -6.96 14.57 -20.58
CA PHE A 410 -6.96 13.13 -20.80
C PHE A 410 -8.10 12.70 -21.73
N GLY A 411 -7.82 11.75 -22.60
CA GLY A 411 -8.78 11.13 -23.49
C GLY A 411 -9.18 9.72 -23.05
N GLY A 412 -10.00 9.05 -23.87
CA GLY A 412 -10.50 7.70 -23.64
C GLY A 412 -11.74 7.66 -22.73
N ASN A 413 -12.10 6.44 -22.30
CA ASN A 413 -13.20 6.23 -21.37
C ASN A 413 -12.75 6.59 -19.96
N LEU A 414 -13.23 7.72 -19.47
CA LEU A 414 -12.88 8.21 -18.13
C LEU A 414 -13.36 7.23 -17.06
N PRO A 415 -12.52 6.93 -16.05
CA PRO A 415 -12.96 6.13 -14.89
C PRO A 415 -13.98 6.89 -14.03
N ASP A 416 -14.57 6.19 -13.05
CA ASP A 416 -15.49 6.81 -12.10
C ASP A 416 -14.86 8.05 -11.44
N ALA A 417 -15.67 9.09 -11.22
CA ALA A 417 -15.26 10.26 -10.45
C ALA A 417 -14.82 9.85 -9.06
N ARG A 418 -13.74 10.47 -8.57
CA ARG A 418 -13.16 10.08 -7.27
C ARG A 418 -12.28 11.13 -6.64
N ARG A 419 -12.30 11.19 -5.31
CA ARG A 419 -11.36 11.93 -4.48
C ARG A 419 -10.72 11.00 -3.44
N ASN A 420 -9.65 11.43 -2.75
CA ASN A 420 -8.94 10.63 -1.74
C ASN A 420 -8.50 9.25 -2.26
N HIS A 421 -8.31 9.14 -3.56
CA HIS A 421 -7.75 7.97 -4.21
C HIS A 421 -6.23 8.04 -4.21
N THR A 422 -5.58 6.95 -4.55
CA THR A 422 -4.13 6.93 -4.78
C THR A 422 -3.83 6.84 -6.27
N ALA A 423 -2.72 7.42 -6.68
CA ALA A 423 -2.15 7.28 -8.01
C ALA A 423 -0.66 6.99 -7.92
N VAL A 424 -0.17 6.10 -8.78
CA VAL A 424 1.26 5.82 -8.92
C VAL A 424 1.65 5.83 -10.39
N TRP A 425 2.90 6.22 -10.65
CA TRP A 425 3.52 6.11 -11.96
C TRP A 425 4.33 4.82 -12.05
N LEU A 426 4.08 4.00 -13.08
CA LEU A 426 4.82 2.78 -13.38
C LEU A 426 5.76 3.05 -14.56
N ASP A 427 7.01 3.35 -14.25
CA ASP A 427 7.98 3.87 -15.23
C ASP A 427 8.30 2.87 -16.33
N THR A 428 8.38 1.57 -16.03
CA THR A 428 8.67 0.54 -17.02
C THR A 428 7.52 0.30 -18.00
N LYS A 429 6.29 0.58 -17.57
CA LYS A 429 5.05 0.42 -18.34
C LYS A 429 4.58 1.70 -19.02
N LYS A 430 5.12 2.86 -18.61
CA LYS A 430 4.68 4.21 -19.04
C LYS A 430 3.20 4.46 -18.80
N VAL A 431 2.69 3.99 -17.67
CA VAL A 431 1.29 4.15 -17.27
C VAL A 431 1.15 4.75 -15.86
N MET A 432 0.09 5.55 -15.68
CA MET A 432 -0.40 5.91 -14.36
C MET A 432 -1.50 4.93 -13.95
N VAL A 433 -1.43 4.40 -12.74
CA VAL A 433 -2.50 3.56 -12.17
C VAL A 433 -3.14 4.32 -11.02
N VAL A 434 -4.47 4.45 -11.06
CA VAL A 434 -5.27 5.01 -9.96
C VAL A 434 -6.09 3.90 -9.31
N PHE A 435 -6.32 4.01 -7.98
CA PHE A 435 -7.12 3.02 -7.26
C PHE A 435 -7.87 3.62 -6.07
N GLY A 436 -9.08 3.10 -5.80
CA GLY A 436 -9.89 3.43 -4.63
C GLY A 436 -10.35 4.89 -4.57
N GLY A 437 -10.39 5.42 -3.36
CA GLY A 437 -10.95 6.75 -3.08
C GLY A 437 -12.42 6.70 -2.73
N THR A 438 -13.10 7.82 -2.90
CA THR A 438 -14.54 7.94 -2.67
C THR A 438 -15.24 8.60 -3.84
N PHE A 439 -16.46 8.17 -4.10
CA PHE A 439 -17.45 8.84 -4.94
C PHE A 439 -18.74 9.00 -4.13
N ASN A 440 -19.24 10.24 -4.01
CA ASN A 440 -20.41 10.55 -3.17
C ASN A 440 -20.29 9.98 -1.75
N ASN A 441 -19.12 10.12 -1.12
CA ASN A 441 -18.75 9.59 0.21
C ASN A 441 -18.72 8.05 0.34
N ALA A 442 -19.00 7.29 -0.71
CA ALA A 442 -18.86 5.85 -0.73
C ALA A 442 -17.44 5.45 -1.17
N PRO A 443 -16.72 4.60 -0.42
CA PRO A 443 -15.43 4.07 -0.86
C PRO A 443 -15.56 3.28 -2.17
N LEU A 444 -14.51 3.32 -2.99
CA LEU A 444 -14.44 2.64 -4.29
C LEU A 444 -13.50 1.42 -4.22
N ASP A 445 -13.91 0.33 -4.90
CA ASP A 445 -13.12 -0.87 -5.17
C ASP A 445 -12.55 -0.85 -6.60
N THR A 446 -12.77 0.24 -7.34
CA THR A 446 -12.36 0.41 -8.73
C THR A 446 -11.07 1.18 -8.85
N GLY A 447 -10.32 0.88 -9.91
CA GLY A 447 -9.18 1.64 -10.36
C GLY A 447 -9.14 1.72 -11.88
N ALA A 448 -8.15 2.37 -12.44
CA ALA A 448 -7.95 2.46 -13.88
C ALA A 448 -6.49 2.68 -14.25
N VAL A 449 -6.16 2.30 -15.47
CA VAL A 449 -4.84 2.44 -16.08
C VAL A 449 -4.89 3.50 -17.17
N PHE A 450 -4.01 4.49 -17.06
CA PHE A 450 -3.82 5.56 -18.04
C PHE A 450 -2.51 5.39 -18.78
N ASP A 451 -2.56 5.28 -20.10
CA ASP A 451 -1.38 5.26 -20.98
C ASP A 451 -0.93 6.70 -21.23
N SER A 452 0.24 7.06 -20.72
CA SER A 452 0.80 8.39 -20.88
C SER A 452 1.26 8.68 -22.30
N THR A 453 1.67 7.66 -23.05
CA THR A 453 2.13 7.82 -24.44
C THR A 453 0.95 8.11 -25.36
N ALA A 454 -0.14 7.36 -25.19
CA ALA A 454 -1.36 7.56 -25.97
C ALA A 454 -2.22 8.73 -25.43
N ASN A 455 -1.96 9.20 -24.21
CA ASN A 455 -2.75 10.19 -23.45
C ASN A 455 -4.21 9.75 -23.26
N LEU A 456 -4.44 8.45 -23.02
CA LEU A 456 -5.76 7.83 -22.94
C LEU A 456 -5.88 6.91 -21.72
N TRP A 457 -7.09 6.85 -21.13
CA TRP A 457 -7.47 5.76 -20.26
C TRP A 457 -7.70 4.50 -21.08
N ILE A 458 -7.02 3.39 -20.73
CA ILE A 458 -7.00 2.17 -21.53
C ILE A 458 -7.85 1.04 -20.95
N LYS A 459 -7.91 0.91 -19.64
CA LYS A 459 -8.68 -0.15 -18.99
C LYS A 459 -8.95 0.14 -17.50
N PRO A 460 -10.05 -0.42 -16.92
CA PRO A 460 -10.21 -0.49 -15.48
C PRO A 460 -9.26 -1.52 -14.87
N THR A 461 -8.98 -1.44 -13.56
CA THR A 461 -8.36 -2.53 -12.81
C THR A 461 -9.41 -3.58 -12.43
N PRO A 462 -9.05 -4.87 -12.28
CA PRO A 462 -9.96 -5.88 -11.74
C PRO A 462 -10.46 -5.51 -10.33
N ARG A 463 -11.75 -5.81 -10.04
CA ARG A 463 -12.41 -5.51 -8.76
C ARG A 463 -12.20 -6.66 -7.78
N ILE A 464 -11.06 -6.72 -7.12
CA ILE A 464 -10.66 -7.80 -6.20
C ILE A 464 -10.49 -7.30 -4.77
N LEU A 465 -9.90 -6.11 -4.60
CA LEU A 465 -9.74 -5.53 -3.27
C LEU A 465 -11.03 -4.86 -2.82
N SER A 466 -11.34 -4.96 -1.52
CA SER A 466 -12.44 -4.23 -0.90
C SER A 466 -12.34 -2.73 -1.19
N ALA A 467 -13.47 -2.08 -1.36
CA ALA A 467 -13.58 -0.65 -1.53
C ALA A 467 -12.87 0.08 -0.38
N ARG A 468 -12.06 1.08 -0.69
CA ARG A 468 -11.23 1.74 0.33
C ARG A 468 -10.87 3.19 0.02
N ARG A 469 -10.75 3.97 1.09
CA ARG A 469 -10.22 5.36 1.07
C ARG A 469 -9.12 5.51 2.10
N GLY A 470 -8.26 6.53 1.95
CA GLY A 470 -7.19 6.80 2.91
C GLY A 470 -6.18 5.66 3.06
N HIS A 471 -6.14 4.74 2.10
CA HIS A 471 -5.10 3.74 1.94
C HIS A 471 -3.83 4.38 1.41
N SER A 472 -2.72 3.66 1.48
CA SER A 472 -1.50 4.05 0.80
C SER A 472 -1.27 3.23 -0.46
N ALA A 473 -0.53 3.81 -1.40
CA ALA A 473 -0.02 3.10 -2.56
C ALA A 473 1.40 3.54 -2.87
N VAL A 474 2.22 2.59 -3.31
CA VAL A 474 3.59 2.84 -3.77
C VAL A 474 3.83 2.17 -5.12
N SER A 475 4.73 2.77 -5.92
CA SER A 475 5.19 2.20 -7.19
C SER A 475 6.47 1.40 -6.98
N THR A 476 6.53 0.18 -7.52
CA THR A 476 7.77 -0.59 -7.63
C THR A 476 8.54 -0.27 -8.92
N GLY A 477 7.97 0.57 -9.78
CA GLY A 477 8.44 0.86 -11.13
C GLY A 477 7.67 0.08 -12.21
N ASP A 478 7.20 -1.11 -11.91
CA ASP A 478 6.43 -2.00 -12.79
C ASP A 478 5.07 -2.41 -12.21
N ARG A 479 4.85 -2.27 -10.89
CA ARG A 479 3.64 -2.66 -10.16
C ARG A 479 3.23 -1.59 -9.15
N MET A 480 1.93 -1.59 -8.79
CA MET A 480 1.37 -0.79 -7.72
C MET A 480 1.13 -1.67 -6.49
N ILE A 481 1.65 -1.29 -5.33
CA ILE A 481 1.32 -1.95 -4.04
C ILE A 481 0.38 -1.04 -3.28
N VAL A 482 -0.82 -1.56 -2.95
CA VAL A 482 -1.86 -0.90 -2.14
C VAL A 482 -1.93 -1.57 -0.77
N TRP A 483 -2.04 -0.78 0.32
CA TRP A 483 -2.23 -1.36 1.66
C TRP A 483 -3.11 -0.50 2.56
N GLY A 484 -3.90 -1.18 3.44
CA GLY A 484 -4.75 -0.55 4.44
C GLY A 484 -5.91 0.25 3.86
N GLY A 485 -6.36 1.24 4.59
CA GLY A 485 -7.50 2.09 4.22
C GLY A 485 -8.71 1.90 5.11
N LEU A 486 -9.78 2.60 4.79
CA LEU A 486 -11.07 2.56 5.47
C LEU A 486 -12.16 2.16 4.48
N ASN A 487 -12.94 1.15 4.84
CA ASN A 487 -14.17 0.72 4.20
C ASN A 487 -15.36 1.04 5.10
N ASN A 488 -16.50 1.46 4.55
CA ASN A 488 -17.66 1.85 5.37
C ASN A 488 -18.34 0.66 6.05
N SER A 489 -18.24 -0.55 5.50
CA SER A 489 -18.85 -1.77 6.06
C SER A 489 -17.87 -2.63 6.85
N GLU A 490 -16.61 -2.69 6.45
CA GLU A 490 -15.59 -3.52 7.08
C GLU A 490 -14.76 -2.78 8.12
N GLY A 491 -14.85 -1.43 8.16
CA GLY A 491 -14.01 -0.59 9.00
C GLY A 491 -12.60 -0.40 8.44
N MET A 492 -11.62 -0.29 9.34
CA MET A 492 -10.20 -0.15 8.97
C MET A 492 -9.65 -1.47 8.44
N LEU A 493 -8.94 -1.41 7.33
CA LEU A 493 -8.44 -2.58 6.61
C LEU A 493 -7.00 -2.92 7.02
N ARG A 494 -6.71 -4.24 7.06
CA ARG A 494 -5.39 -4.83 7.32
C ARG A 494 -4.91 -5.67 6.14
N ASP A 495 -5.40 -5.39 4.98
CA ASP A 495 -5.08 -6.10 3.76
C ASP A 495 -4.62 -5.15 2.66
N GLY A 496 -4.19 -5.71 1.56
CA GLY A 496 -3.75 -4.97 0.40
C GLY A 496 -3.51 -5.88 -0.78
N GLY A 497 -3.07 -5.31 -1.87
CA GLY A 497 -2.76 -6.03 -3.10
C GLY A 497 -1.62 -5.39 -3.87
N ILE A 498 -1.02 -6.21 -4.71
CA ILE A 498 0.00 -5.81 -5.68
C ILE A 498 -0.65 -5.94 -7.06
N TYR A 499 -0.81 -4.82 -7.75
CA TYR A 499 -1.38 -4.79 -9.10
C TYR A 499 -0.29 -4.76 -10.16
N THR A 500 -0.38 -5.67 -11.12
CA THR A 500 0.46 -5.73 -12.32
C THR A 500 -0.43 -5.45 -13.53
N PRO A 501 -0.30 -4.27 -14.20
CA PRO A 501 -1.08 -3.93 -15.40
C PRO A 501 -0.65 -4.68 -16.65
#